data_4d280a374bdac2f760c623e5b1bcb997
#
_entry.id   4d280a374bdac2f760c623e5b1bcb997
#
_cell.length_a   1.000
_cell.length_b   1.000
_cell.length_c   1.000
_cell.angle_alpha   90.00
_cell.angle_beta   90.00
_cell.angle_gamma   90.00
#
_symmetry.space_group_name_H-M   'P 1'
#
loop_
_entity.id
_entity.type
_entity.pdbx_description
1 polymer ?
#
loop_
_entity_poly.entity_id
_entity_poly.type
_entity_poly.pdbx_seq_one_letter_code
_entity_poly.pdbx_strand_id
1 'polypeptide(L)'
;ELATARRGGGALPAVRVDDGAVATAFVSERLLRVDGLAATTFAPLSRFWRARDGWVRTHANYPHHRARLLAALGLADSPDEDALVARVAAELATRPAERVEEDVFAAGGLAVAVRTPEAWAAHPQGAAVAGRPLLTLDRMADGPVRRLPREAGPPARGLRVLDLTRVIAGPVATRTLALLGAEVMRVDSPALPESRDAHADTGFGKRSTVLDLARRADRASFEELLAAADVVVTGYRPGALDRHGLTPEALAARRPGLVVGQLSAWGAYGPWGGRRGFDSLVQAACGIAAIEAGDDGRPGALPAQALDHGTGYLLAAAVLRAVTEQSTGGGTHLARLALARTAAWLTGGVTPDPGEASGAYEPGEWLTEVEGPLGRVRYARSPVAYEGGPADWARLPGPWGADAPRWG
;
A
#
# COMPACT_ATOMS: atom_id res chain seq x y z
N GLU A 1 2.34 -19.99 -11.24
CA GLU A 1 1.29 -20.98 -10.91
C GLU A 1 -0.01 -20.68 -11.65
N LEU A 2 -0.63 -19.50 -11.49
CA LEU A 2 -1.92 -19.17 -12.15
C LEU A 2 -1.86 -19.33 -13.67
N ALA A 3 -0.76 -18.87 -14.31
CA ALA A 3 -0.55 -19.04 -15.74
C ALA A 3 -0.53 -20.53 -16.15
N THR A 4 0.08 -21.38 -15.34
CA THR A 4 0.13 -22.84 -15.55
C THR A 4 -1.25 -23.48 -15.33
N ALA A 5 -1.97 -23.07 -14.28
CA ALA A 5 -3.33 -23.54 -14.01
C ALA A 5 -4.28 -23.21 -15.17
N ARG A 6 -4.16 -22.02 -15.78
CA ARG A 6 -4.94 -21.62 -16.96
C ARG A 6 -4.68 -22.52 -18.18
N ARG A 7 -3.45 -22.97 -18.37
CA ARG A 7 -3.10 -23.89 -19.46
C ARG A 7 -3.55 -25.33 -19.19
N GLY A 8 -4.08 -25.61 -18.00
CA GLY A 8 -4.47 -26.96 -17.60
C GLY A 8 -3.30 -27.82 -17.13
N GLY A 9 -2.19 -27.20 -16.74
CA GLY A 9 -0.98 -27.85 -16.25
C GLY A 9 0.25 -27.52 -17.11
N GLY A 10 1.34 -28.23 -16.89
CA GLY A 10 2.64 -28.05 -17.55
C GLY A 10 3.68 -27.35 -16.68
N ALA A 11 4.84 -27.03 -17.26
CA ALA A 11 5.92 -26.37 -16.57
C ALA A 11 5.55 -24.93 -16.16
N LEU A 12 6.09 -24.48 -15.05
CA LEU A 12 6.04 -23.07 -14.66
C LEU A 12 6.87 -22.25 -15.65
N PRO A 13 6.43 -21.05 -16.05
CA PRO A 13 7.26 -20.16 -16.84
C PRO A 13 8.51 -19.77 -16.04
N ALA A 14 9.62 -19.58 -16.73
CA ALA A 14 10.84 -19.06 -16.10
C ALA A 14 10.57 -17.65 -15.57
N VAL A 15 10.88 -17.43 -14.29
CA VAL A 15 10.75 -16.11 -13.63
C VAL A 15 12.14 -15.51 -13.53
N ARG A 16 12.25 -14.22 -13.83
CA ARG A 16 13.46 -13.44 -13.66
C ARG A 16 13.24 -12.36 -12.62
N VAL A 17 14.17 -12.21 -11.72
CA VAL A 17 14.28 -11.06 -10.80
C VAL A 17 15.52 -10.27 -11.23
N ASP A 18 15.35 -8.96 -11.35
CA ASP A 18 16.39 -8.01 -11.69
C ASP A 18 16.44 -6.97 -10.58
N ASP A 19 17.57 -6.89 -9.87
CA ASP A 19 17.72 -6.06 -8.68
C ASP A 19 17.58 -4.57 -8.98
N GLY A 20 18.09 -4.12 -10.13
CA GLY A 20 17.92 -2.74 -10.57
C GLY A 20 16.47 -2.41 -10.90
N ALA A 21 15.73 -3.33 -11.52
CA ALA A 21 14.29 -3.17 -11.75
C ALA A 21 13.53 -3.11 -10.43
N VAL A 22 13.85 -3.95 -9.45
CA VAL A 22 13.25 -3.94 -8.11
C VAL A 22 13.55 -2.63 -7.40
N ALA A 23 14.85 -2.23 -7.34
CA ALA A 23 15.26 -0.99 -6.70
C ALA A 23 14.55 0.24 -7.31
N THR A 24 14.46 0.30 -8.66
CA THR A 24 13.76 1.37 -9.38
C THR A 24 12.26 1.39 -9.06
N ALA A 25 11.61 0.23 -9.03
CA ALA A 25 10.19 0.12 -8.73
C ALA A 25 9.85 0.50 -7.28
N PHE A 26 10.76 0.25 -6.34
CA PHE A 26 10.58 0.60 -4.92
C PHE A 26 10.73 2.10 -4.62
N VAL A 27 11.14 2.89 -5.60
CA VAL A 27 11.22 4.36 -5.52
C VAL A 27 10.45 5.02 -6.68
N SER A 28 9.47 4.30 -7.26
CA SER A 28 8.72 4.75 -8.45
C SER A 28 8.10 6.14 -8.26
N GLU A 29 7.55 6.42 -7.08
CA GLU A 29 6.94 7.70 -6.72
C GLU A 29 7.94 8.88 -6.74
N ARG A 30 9.22 8.61 -6.53
CA ARG A 30 10.29 9.64 -6.57
C ARG A 30 10.82 9.86 -7.98
N LEU A 31 10.77 8.82 -8.81
CA LEU A 31 11.27 8.84 -10.19
C LEU A 31 10.22 9.31 -11.19
N LEU A 32 8.95 9.29 -10.79
CA LEU A 32 7.85 9.80 -11.62
C LEU A 32 8.09 11.25 -12.03
N ARG A 33 7.88 11.52 -13.31
CA ARG A 33 7.80 12.89 -13.86
C ARG A 33 6.55 13.01 -14.73
N VAL A 34 5.80 14.06 -14.54
CA VAL A 34 4.68 14.43 -15.41
C VAL A 34 5.02 15.78 -16.02
N ASP A 35 5.17 15.86 -17.34
CA ASP A 35 5.65 17.04 -18.07
C ASP A 35 6.99 17.56 -17.53
N GLY A 36 7.88 16.63 -17.10
CA GLY A 36 9.17 16.95 -16.51
C GLY A 36 9.15 17.33 -15.02
N LEU A 37 7.98 17.54 -14.42
CA LEU A 37 7.85 17.94 -13.03
C LEU A 37 7.96 16.75 -12.09
N ALA A 38 8.73 16.92 -11.01
CA ALA A 38 8.88 15.90 -9.95
C ALA A 38 7.67 15.85 -9.03
N ALA A 39 7.36 14.65 -8.54
CA ALA A 39 6.33 14.46 -7.53
C ALA A 39 6.74 15.01 -6.16
N THR A 40 5.77 15.52 -5.40
CA THR A 40 5.95 15.90 -3.99
C THR A 40 5.75 14.69 -3.09
N THR A 41 6.75 14.34 -2.28
CA THR A 41 6.71 13.13 -1.46
C THR A 41 6.23 13.37 -0.01
N PHE A 42 6.82 14.33 0.70
CA PHE A 42 6.49 14.60 2.11
C PHE A 42 6.23 16.09 2.35
N ALA A 43 5.15 16.36 3.11
CA ALA A 43 4.86 17.71 3.60
C ALA A 43 5.84 18.12 4.73
N PRO A 44 6.06 19.42 4.97
CA PRO A 44 7.02 19.93 5.95
C PRO A 44 6.88 19.38 7.36
N LEU A 45 5.65 19.10 7.80
CA LEU A 45 5.37 18.51 9.12
C LEU A 45 5.43 16.98 9.16
N SER A 46 5.81 16.31 8.08
CA SER A 46 6.01 14.84 8.01
C SER A 46 7.49 14.51 8.12
N ARG A 47 8.04 14.53 9.33
CA ARG A 47 9.48 14.33 9.59
C ARG A 47 9.77 13.74 10.96
N PHE A 48 11.04 13.46 11.25
CA PHE A 48 11.53 13.19 12.59
C PHE A 48 11.70 14.49 13.37
N TRP A 49 11.32 14.44 14.65
CA TRP A 49 11.42 15.56 15.60
C TRP A 49 12.13 15.11 16.86
N ARG A 50 12.98 15.97 17.41
CA ARG A 50 13.52 15.74 18.73
C ARG A 50 12.42 15.96 19.76
N ALA A 51 12.18 14.95 20.60
CA ALA A 51 11.36 15.02 21.80
C ALA A 51 12.23 15.16 23.04
N ARG A 52 11.65 15.37 24.20
CA ARG A 52 12.40 15.56 25.46
C ARG A 52 13.33 14.38 25.77
N ASP A 53 12.88 13.17 25.51
CA ASP A 53 13.53 11.91 25.91
C ASP A 53 13.86 10.97 24.72
N GLY A 54 13.67 11.42 23.51
CA GLY A 54 13.89 10.61 22.33
C GLY A 54 13.53 11.31 21.03
N TRP A 55 12.94 10.56 20.10
CA TRP A 55 12.52 11.06 18.81
C TRP A 55 11.07 10.64 18.51
N VAL A 56 10.39 11.48 17.75
CA VAL A 56 9.03 11.23 17.25
C VAL A 56 9.03 11.33 15.72
N ARG A 57 8.35 10.42 15.05
CA ARG A 57 8.01 10.53 13.63
C ARG A 57 6.56 10.95 13.49
N THR A 58 6.29 12.02 12.74
CA THR A 58 4.93 12.46 12.39
C THR A 58 4.62 12.19 10.92
N HIS A 59 3.33 12.08 10.60
CA HIS A 59 2.84 12.03 9.23
C HIS A 59 1.66 13.00 9.06
N ALA A 60 1.88 14.09 8.32
CA ALA A 60 0.94 15.20 8.13
C ALA A 60 0.80 15.62 6.65
N ASN A 61 0.95 14.66 5.72
CA ASN A 61 0.85 14.92 4.28
C ASN A 61 -0.55 15.35 3.84
N TYR A 62 -1.58 14.93 4.57
CA TYR A 62 -2.95 15.30 4.26
C TYR A 62 -3.43 16.46 5.15
N PRO A 63 -4.23 17.41 4.62
CA PRO A 63 -4.70 18.58 5.39
C PRO A 63 -5.37 18.20 6.72
N HIS A 64 -6.17 17.14 6.73
CA HIS A 64 -6.84 16.67 7.94
C HIS A 64 -5.88 16.02 8.97
N HIS A 65 -4.76 15.44 8.54
CA HIS A 65 -3.72 14.95 9.46
C HIS A 65 -2.91 16.10 10.04
N ARG A 66 -2.58 17.10 9.20
CA ARG A 66 -1.92 18.35 9.63
C ARG A 66 -2.74 19.07 10.70
N ALA A 67 -4.02 19.28 10.44
CA ALA A 67 -4.91 19.96 11.37
C ALA A 67 -5.02 19.24 12.72
N ARG A 68 -5.07 17.91 12.73
CA ARG A 68 -5.13 17.09 13.95
C ARG A 68 -3.82 17.06 14.73
N LEU A 69 -2.69 17.02 14.02
CA LEU A 69 -1.38 17.15 14.67
C LEU A 69 -1.26 18.50 15.39
N LEU A 70 -1.57 19.60 14.70
CA LEU A 70 -1.50 20.94 15.30
C LEU A 70 -2.47 21.11 16.46
N ALA A 71 -3.69 20.58 16.35
CA ALA A 71 -4.66 20.60 17.44
C ALA A 71 -4.16 19.84 18.69
N ALA A 72 -3.54 18.66 18.51
CA ALA A 72 -2.96 17.88 19.60
C ALA A 72 -1.79 18.62 20.30
N LEU A 73 -1.07 19.45 19.56
CA LEU A 73 0.02 20.27 20.09
C LEU A 73 -0.45 21.61 20.65
N GLY A 74 -1.73 21.98 20.47
CA GLY A 74 -2.24 23.29 20.88
C GLY A 74 -1.74 24.44 20.02
N LEU A 75 -1.35 24.18 18.77
CA LEU A 75 -0.77 25.16 17.85
C LEU A 75 -1.79 25.56 16.75
N ALA A 76 -1.85 26.86 16.47
CA ALA A 76 -2.58 27.36 15.31
C ALA A 76 -1.77 27.12 14.02
N ASP A 77 -2.46 26.80 12.91
CA ASP A 77 -1.86 26.69 11.59
C ASP A 77 -1.30 28.03 11.09
N SER A 78 -0.38 28.01 10.16
CA SER A 78 0.26 29.21 9.60
C SER A 78 0.64 28.96 8.14
N PRO A 79 0.50 29.98 7.27
CA PRO A 79 1.04 29.92 5.92
C PRO A 79 2.58 30.03 5.89
N ASP A 80 3.20 30.55 6.95
CA ASP A 80 4.65 30.55 7.13
C ASP A 80 5.09 29.17 7.63
N GLU A 81 5.47 28.31 6.70
CA GLU A 81 5.86 26.93 6.99
C GLU A 81 7.11 26.83 7.86
N ASP A 82 8.10 27.68 7.65
CA ASP A 82 9.36 27.64 8.41
C ASP A 82 9.11 28.05 9.89
N ALA A 83 8.36 29.12 10.11
CA ALA A 83 7.94 29.52 11.44
C ALA A 83 7.08 28.46 12.12
N LEU A 84 6.18 27.79 11.37
CA LEU A 84 5.37 26.72 11.92
C LEU A 84 6.22 25.50 12.28
N VAL A 85 7.15 25.09 11.42
CA VAL A 85 8.10 23.99 11.69
C VAL A 85 8.89 24.29 12.97
N ALA A 86 9.39 25.52 13.16
CA ALA A 86 10.13 25.91 14.36
C ALA A 86 9.24 25.82 15.62
N ARG A 87 7.99 26.25 15.56
CA ARG A 87 7.03 26.16 16.68
C ARG A 87 6.70 24.71 17.04
N VAL A 88 6.46 23.86 16.04
CA VAL A 88 6.23 22.43 16.25
C VAL A 88 7.45 21.77 16.87
N ALA A 89 8.66 22.08 16.41
CA ALA A 89 9.89 21.55 16.97
C ALA A 89 10.08 21.96 18.45
N ALA A 90 9.85 23.25 18.78
CA ALA A 90 9.95 23.76 20.14
C ALA A 90 8.95 23.08 21.09
N GLU A 91 7.70 22.87 20.63
CA GLU A 91 6.67 22.23 21.44
C GLU A 91 6.98 20.74 21.68
N LEU A 92 7.39 20.01 20.64
CA LEU A 92 7.73 18.60 20.75
C LEU A 92 8.95 18.34 21.63
N ALA A 93 9.94 19.23 21.62
CA ALA A 93 11.13 19.13 22.46
C ALA A 93 10.82 19.18 23.98
N THR A 94 9.67 19.71 24.39
CA THR A 94 9.26 19.76 25.79
C THR A 94 8.51 18.49 26.26
N ARG A 95 8.04 17.64 25.36
CA ARG A 95 7.18 16.49 25.66
C ARG A 95 7.91 15.15 25.53
N PRO A 96 7.55 14.15 26.36
CA PRO A 96 8.04 12.79 26.15
C PRO A 96 7.51 12.21 24.84
N ALA A 97 8.33 11.43 24.13
CA ALA A 97 7.99 10.88 22.82
C ALA A 97 6.72 10.01 22.84
N GLU A 98 6.58 9.11 23.81
CA GLU A 98 5.39 8.26 23.94
C GLU A 98 4.13 9.07 24.30
N ARG A 99 4.27 10.14 25.07
CA ARG A 99 3.13 11.02 25.37
C ARG A 99 2.65 11.75 24.12
N VAL A 100 3.57 12.23 23.28
CA VAL A 100 3.24 12.82 21.97
C VAL A 100 2.50 11.80 21.09
N GLU A 101 2.99 10.56 21.02
CA GLU A 101 2.35 9.48 20.28
C GLU A 101 0.88 9.32 20.70
N GLU A 102 0.62 9.16 22.01
CA GLU A 102 -0.74 8.94 22.52
C GLU A 102 -1.65 10.16 22.33
N ASP A 103 -1.18 11.37 22.63
CA ASP A 103 -1.96 12.59 22.49
C ASP A 103 -2.36 12.85 21.02
N VAL A 104 -1.41 12.63 20.09
CA VAL A 104 -1.65 12.82 18.66
C VAL A 104 -2.61 11.74 18.12
N PHE A 105 -2.48 10.48 18.53
CA PHE A 105 -3.43 9.44 18.16
C PHE A 105 -4.81 9.68 18.76
N ALA A 106 -4.91 10.12 20.01
CA ALA A 106 -6.18 10.45 20.65
C ALA A 106 -6.92 11.59 19.90
N ALA A 107 -6.19 12.57 19.38
CA ALA A 107 -6.73 13.61 18.50
C ALA A 107 -7.04 13.14 17.07
N GLY A 108 -6.75 11.86 16.75
CA GLY A 108 -6.92 11.27 15.41
C GLY A 108 -5.86 11.71 14.39
N GLY A 109 -4.76 12.30 14.85
CA GLY A 109 -3.55 12.58 14.09
C GLY A 109 -2.64 11.35 13.98
N LEU A 110 -1.38 11.59 13.59
CA LEU A 110 -0.41 10.53 13.29
C LEU A 110 0.99 10.91 13.78
N ALA A 111 1.41 10.26 14.83
CA ALA A 111 2.77 10.32 15.37
C ALA A 111 3.12 8.98 16.02
N VAL A 112 4.39 8.61 16.00
CA VAL A 112 4.91 7.46 16.76
C VAL A 112 6.25 7.85 17.41
N ALA A 113 6.49 7.32 18.59
CA ALA A 113 7.81 7.34 19.18
C ALA A 113 8.76 6.45 18.38
N VAL A 114 9.98 6.90 18.15
CA VAL A 114 11.03 6.06 17.55
C VAL A 114 11.49 5.06 18.60
N ARG A 115 11.46 3.79 18.26
CA ARG A 115 11.85 2.68 19.13
C ARG A 115 13.06 1.94 18.58
N THR A 116 13.84 1.33 19.46
CA THR A 116 14.81 0.29 19.04
C THR A 116 14.07 -1.02 18.73
N PRO A 117 14.68 -1.97 18.01
CA PRO A 117 14.10 -3.30 17.81
C PRO A 117 13.68 -3.99 19.12
N GLU A 118 14.49 -3.87 20.18
CA GLU A 118 14.23 -4.45 21.49
C GLU A 118 13.03 -3.77 22.17
N ALA A 119 12.97 -2.44 22.13
CA ALA A 119 11.85 -1.69 22.68
C ALA A 119 10.53 -2.00 21.92
N TRP A 120 10.60 -2.20 20.61
CA TRP A 120 9.46 -2.64 19.84
C TRP A 120 9.05 -4.07 20.18
N ALA A 121 9.99 -5.00 20.33
CA ALA A 121 9.70 -6.38 20.70
C ALA A 121 9.03 -6.48 22.09
N ALA A 122 9.41 -5.59 23.01
CA ALA A 122 8.79 -5.49 24.33
C ALA A 122 7.43 -4.76 24.33
N HIS A 123 7.14 -3.99 23.28
CA HIS A 123 5.88 -3.25 23.15
C HIS A 123 4.72 -4.23 22.89
N PRO A 124 3.52 -4.08 23.52
CA PRO A 124 2.40 -5.01 23.34
C PRO A 124 1.97 -5.20 21.88
N GLN A 125 2.06 -4.16 21.03
CA GLN A 125 1.79 -4.29 19.60
C GLN A 125 2.89 -5.08 18.88
N GLY A 126 4.16 -4.85 19.23
CA GLY A 126 5.30 -5.59 18.68
C GLY A 126 5.20 -7.08 18.98
N ALA A 127 4.91 -7.45 20.24
CA ALA A 127 4.67 -8.83 20.65
C ALA A 127 3.50 -9.48 19.88
N ALA A 128 2.40 -8.72 19.67
CA ALA A 128 1.27 -9.21 18.89
C ALA A 128 1.62 -9.43 17.40
N VAL A 129 2.49 -8.60 16.82
CA VAL A 129 2.99 -8.73 15.44
C VAL A 129 3.92 -9.93 15.31
N ALA A 130 4.84 -10.13 16.25
CA ALA A 130 5.85 -11.19 16.20
C ALA A 130 5.23 -12.60 16.12
N GLY A 131 4.09 -12.82 16.80
CA GLY A 131 3.37 -14.09 16.80
C GLY A 131 2.56 -14.39 15.54
N ARG A 132 2.62 -13.55 14.50
CA ARG A 132 1.80 -13.71 13.29
C ARG A 132 2.64 -14.15 12.09
N PRO A 133 2.07 -14.92 11.14
CA PRO A 133 2.73 -15.21 9.87
C PRO A 133 2.87 -13.92 9.04
N LEU A 134 3.77 -13.93 8.05
CA LEU A 134 3.99 -12.79 7.13
C LEU A 134 2.69 -12.39 6.42
N LEU A 135 1.94 -13.38 5.96
CA LEU A 135 0.61 -13.21 5.38
C LEU A 135 -0.29 -14.38 5.84
N THR A 136 -1.60 -14.15 5.86
CA THR A 136 -2.58 -15.22 5.97
C THR A 136 -3.40 -15.32 4.70
N LEU A 137 -3.78 -16.53 4.35
CA LEU A 137 -4.73 -16.83 3.28
C LEU A 137 -5.75 -17.81 3.82
N ASP A 138 -6.92 -17.30 4.18
CA ASP A 138 -7.97 -18.04 4.84
C ASP A 138 -9.12 -18.33 3.89
N ARG A 139 -9.63 -19.55 3.86
CA ARG A 139 -10.91 -19.87 3.23
C ARG A 139 -12.02 -19.52 4.21
N MET A 140 -12.79 -18.46 3.90
CA MET A 140 -13.83 -17.94 4.79
C MET A 140 -15.15 -18.68 4.68
N ALA A 141 -15.50 -19.11 3.47
CA ALA A 141 -16.79 -19.73 3.16
C ALA A 141 -16.70 -20.59 1.90
N ASP A 142 -17.70 -21.43 1.71
CA ASP A 142 -17.88 -22.14 0.47
C ASP A 142 -18.24 -21.19 -0.68
N GLY A 143 -17.88 -21.57 -1.88
CA GLY A 143 -18.14 -20.80 -3.09
C GLY A 143 -17.87 -21.62 -4.34
N PRO A 144 -18.32 -21.16 -5.50
CA PRO A 144 -18.16 -21.91 -6.75
C PRO A 144 -16.68 -22.09 -7.09
N VAL A 145 -16.39 -23.21 -7.77
CA VAL A 145 -15.08 -23.41 -8.42
C VAL A 145 -14.95 -22.42 -9.56
N ARG A 146 -13.85 -21.65 -9.54
CA ARG A 146 -13.58 -20.66 -10.59
C ARG A 146 -13.02 -21.34 -11.83
N ARG A 147 -13.78 -21.31 -12.91
CA ARG A 147 -13.26 -21.74 -14.20
C ARG A 147 -12.32 -20.69 -14.78
N LEU A 148 -11.05 -21.04 -14.94
CA LEU A 148 -10.07 -20.17 -15.58
C LEU A 148 -10.21 -20.24 -17.10
N PRO A 149 -10.29 -19.12 -17.82
CA PRO A 149 -10.26 -19.13 -19.28
C PRO A 149 -8.96 -19.78 -19.79
N ARG A 150 -9.06 -20.69 -20.74
CA ARG A 150 -7.91 -21.41 -21.32
C ARG A 150 -7.20 -20.64 -22.44
N GLU A 151 -7.69 -19.47 -22.77
CA GLU A 151 -7.09 -18.63 -23.79
C GLU A 151 -5.68 -18.19 -23.43
N ALA A 152 -4.82 -18.09 -24.44
CA ALA A 152 -3.48 -17.53 -24.27
C ALA A 152 -3.57 -16.05 -23.82
N GLY A 153 -2.66 -15.62 -22.95
CA GLY A 153 -2.59 -14.26 -22.48
C GLY A 153 -2.14 -14.13 -21.02
N PRO A 154 -2.18 -12.90 -20.48
CA PRO A 154 -1.76 -12.62 -19.11
C PRO A 154 -2.56 -13.47 -18.09
N PRO A 155 -1.93 -13.89 -16.98
CA PRO A 155 -2.50 -14.87 -16.06
C PRO A 155 -3.78 -14.39 -15.34
N ALA A 156 -3.90 -13.09 -15.08
CA ALA A 156 -5.08 -12.51 -14.43
C ALA A 156 -6.16 -11.99 -15.40
N ARG A 157 -6.02 -12.26 -16.73
CA ARG A 157 -7.02 -11.86 -17.72
C ARG A 157 -8.40 -12.41 -17.38
N GLY A 158 -9.40 -11.53 -17.45
CA GLY A 158 -10.79 -11.83 -17.11
C GLY A 158 -11.13 -11.73 -15.62
N LEU A 159 -10.16 -11.41 -14.75
CA LEU A 159 -10.45 -11.04 -13.37
C LEU A 159 -10.87 -9.56 -13.29
N ARG A 160 -11.93 -9.30 -12.52
CA ARG A 160 -12.40 -7.96 -12.18
C ARG A 160 -12.05 -7.62 -10.76
N VAL A 161 -11.23 -6.58 -10.57
CA VAL A 161 -10.68 -6.18 -9.28
C VAL A 161 -11.23 -4.81 -8.87
N LEU A 162 -11.95 -4.76 -7.77
CA LEU A 162 -12.29 -3.50 -7.10
C LEU A 162 -11.13 -3.08 -6.20
N ASP A 163 -10.55 -1.94 -6.53
CA ASP A 163 -9.46 -1.33 -5.77
C ASP A 163 -10.01 -0.22 -4.85
N LEU A 164 -10.13 -0.52 -3.56
CA LEU A 164 -10.53 0.43 -2.51
C LEU A 164 -9.30 0.85 -1.70
N THR A 165 -8.17 1.10 -2.38
CA THR A 165 -6.92 1.40 -1.70
C THR A 165 -6.39 2.79 -2.06
N ARG A 166 -5.44 3.27 -1.27
CA ARG A 166 -4.80 4.57 -1.42
C ARG A 166 -3.31 4.47 -1.07
N VAL A 167 -2.58 5.52 -1.37
CA VAL A 167 -1.17 5.70 -1.06
C VAL A 167 -0.31 4.77 -1.94
N ILE A 168 0.41 3.79 -1.38
CA ILE A 168 1.38 2.96 -2.13
C ILE A 168 1.03 1.48 -2.06
N ALA A 169 0.97 0.87 -0.89
CA ALA A 169 0.94 -0.59 -0.74
C ALA A 169 -0.21 -1.27 -1.50
N GLY A 170 -1.45 -0.88 -1.24
CA GLY A 170 -2.62 -1.42 -1.94
C GLY A 170 -2.60 -1.10 -3.43
N PRO A 171 -2.34 0.16 -3.83
CA PRO A 171 -2.23 0.53 -5.22
C PRO A 171 -1.11 -0.20 -5.99
N VAL A 172 0.03 -0.53 -5.38
CA VAL A 172 1.08 -1.38 -5.96
C VAL A 172 0.55 -2.80 -6.21
N ALA A 173 -0.19 -3.37 -5.25
CA ALA A 173 -0.80 -4.68 -5.45
C ALA A 173 -1.76 -4.66 -6.65
N THR A 174 -2.65 -3.69 -6.73
CA THR A 174 -3.68 -3.65 -7.77
C THR A 174 -3.13 -3.24 -9.14
N ARG A 175 -2.09 -2.36 -9.22
CA ARG A 175 -1.40 -2.11 -10.50
C ARG A 175 -0.62 -3.34 -11.00
N THR A 176 -0.11 -4.19 -10.07
CA THR A 176 0.52 -5.46 -10.43
C THR A 176 -0.51 -6.44 -10.99
N LEU A 177 -1.70 -6.53 -10.40
CA LEU A 177 -2.79 -7.34 -10.95
C LEU A 177 -3.23 -6.83 -12.33
N ALA A 178 -3.27 -5.50 -12.53
CA ALA A 178 -3.58 -4.89 -13.82
C ALA A 178 -2.52 -5.19 -14.88
N LEU A 179 -1.22 -5.13 -14.54
CA LEU A 179 -0.12 -5.56 -15.42
C LEU A 179 -0.34 -7.01 -15.89
N LEU A 180 -0.75 -7.87 -14.98
CA LEU A 180 -1.00 -9.29 -15.23
C LEU A 180 -2.34 -9.56 -15.93
N GLY A 181 -3.04 -8.52 -16.39
CA GLY A 181 -4.22 -8.58 -17.25
C GLY A 181 -5.57 -8.50 -16.54
N ALA A 182 -5.62 -8.23 -15.25
CA ALA A 182 -6.89 -7.98 -14.56
C ALA A 182 -7.50 -6.63 -15.01
N GLU A 183 -8.83 -6.58 -15.11
CA GLU A 183 -9.57 -5.33 -15.21
C GLU A 183 -9.69 -4.74 -13.80
N VAL A 184 -9.03 -3.60 -13.56
CA VAL A 184 -9.00 -2.96 -12.24
C VAL A 184 -9.80 -1.66 -12.26
N MET A 185 -10.81 -1.56 -11.40
CA MET A 185 -11.57 -0.35 -11.13
C MET A 185 -11.20 0.19 -9.76
N ARG A 186 -10.47 1.30 -9.74
CA ARG A 186 -10.20 2.05 -8.52
C ARG A 186 -11.40 2.91 -8.18
N VAL A 187 -11.85 2.82 -6.92
CA VAL A 187 -12.97 3.59 -6.38
C VAL A 187 -12.48 4.43 -5.22
N ASP A 188 -12.44 5.73 -5.41
CA ASP A 188 -12.04 6.70 -4.40
C ASP A 188 -13.25 7.42 -3.78
N SER A 189 -13.09 7.91 -2.55
CA SER A 189 -14.07 8.77 -1.89
C SER A 189 -13.81 10.24 -2.24
N PRO A 190 -14.83 11.04 -2.59
CA PRO A 190 -14.66 12.47 -2.81
C PRO A 190 -14.23 13.25 -1.56
N ALA A 191 -14.48 12.69 -0.37
CA ALA A 191 -14.06 13.28 0.90
C ALA A 191 -12.56 13.12 1.20
N LEU A 192 -11.86 12.27 0.45
CA LEU A 192 -10.45 11.96 0.63
C LEU A 192 -9.74 11.93 -0.73
N PRO A 193 -9.60 13.06 -1.41
CA PRO A 193 -8.94 13.12 -2.71
C PRO A 193 -7.48 12.65 -2.60
N GLU A 194 -7.00 11.98 -3.64
CA GLU A 194 -5.58 11.63 -3.78
C GLU A 194 -4.82 12.76 -4.46
N SER A 195 -3.52 12.89 -4.18
CA SER A 195 -2.70 13.81 -4.94
C SER A 195 -2.55 13.35 -6.40
N ARG A 196 -2.40 14.32 -7.32
CA ARG A 196 -2.20 14.04 -8.76
C ARG A 196 -1.04 13.08 -8.99
N ASP A 197 0.06 13.30 -8.27
CA ASP A 197 1.30 12.53 -8.45
C ASP A 197 1.16 11.09 -7.93
N ALA A 198 0.58 10.91 -6.73
CA ALA A 198 0.33 9.57 -6.19
C ALA A 198 -0.66 8.79 -7.06
N HIS A 199 -1.68 9.47 -7.61
CA HIS A 199 -2.60 8.86 -8.54
C HIS A 199 -1.90 8.47 -9.85
N ALA A 200 -1.03 9.33 -10.39
CA ALA A 200 -0.30 9.06 -11.62
C ALA A 200 0.64 7.85 -11.46
N ASP A 201 1.43 7.77 -10.37
CA ASP A 201 2.34 6.63 -10.14
C ASP A 201 1.58 5.30 -10.01
N THR A 202 0.45 5.31 -9.30
CA THR A 202 -0.26 4.08 -8.96
C THR A 202 -1.43 3.75 -9.89
N GLY A 203 -1.75 4.63 -10.85
CA GLY A 203 -2.89 4.50 -11.75
C GLY A 203 -2.67 3.62 -12.99
N PHE A 204 -1.44 3.16 -13.23
CA PHE A 204 -1.12 2.33 -14.40
C PHE A 204 -1.98 1.06 -14.46
N GLY A 205 -2.54 0.79 -15.64
CA GLY A 205 -3.40 -0.35 -15.91
C GLY A 205 -4.82 -0.24 -15.37
N LYS A 206 -5.16 0.84 -14.64
CA LYS A 206 -6.43 0.98 -13.92
C LYS A 206 -7.38 1.96 -14.58
N ARG A 207 -8.67 1.76 -14.31
CA ARG A 207 -9.73 2.76 -14.44
C ARG A 207 -9.98 3.38 -13.07
N SER A 208 -10.40 4.64 -13.04
CA SER A 208 -10.58 5.41 -11.80
C SER A 208 -11.92 6.10 -11.77
N THR A 209 -12.71 5.85 -10.72
CA THR A 209 -13.98 6.51 -10.47
C THR A 209 -14.06 7.02 -9.05
N VAL A 210 -14.93 8.01 -8.82
CA VAL A 210 -15.19 8.60 -7.49
C VAL A 210 -16.63 8.34 -7.09
N LEU A 211 -16.83 7.67 -5.95
CA LEU A 211 -18.14 7.35 -5.41
C LEU A 211 -18.21 7.74 -3.92
N ASP A 212 -19.27 8.47 -3.56
CA ASP A 212 -19.63 8.69 -2.18
C ASP A 212 -20.60 7.60 -1.71
N LEU A 213 -20.09 6.60 -1.01
CA LEU A 213 -20.88 5.47 -0.53
C LEU A 213 -21.97 5.85 0.50
N ALA A 214 -22.01 7.09 0.97
CA ALA A 214 -23.13 7.61 1.76
C ALA A 214 -24.31 8.06 0.87
N ARG A 215 -24.08 8.31 -0.43
CA ARG A 215 -25.12 8.69 -1.37
C ARG A 215 -25.75 7.45 -2.01
N ARG A 216 -27.08 7.39 -2.03
CA ARG A 216 -27.83 6.23 -2.54
C ARG A 216 -27.48 5.85 -3.99
N ALA A 217 -27.34 6.84 -4.87
CA ALA A 217 -27.02 6.60 -6.28
C ALA A 217 -25.62 5.99 -6.44
N ASP A 218 -24.62 6.58 -5.79
CA ASP A 218 -23.22 6.11 -5.86
C ASP A 218 -23.08 4.72 -5.22
N ARG A 219 -23.85 4.49 -4.14
CA ARG A 219 -23.94 3.18 -3.53
C ARG A 219 -24.51 2.12 -4.48
N ALA A 220 -25.56 2.44 -5.23
CA ALA A 220 -26.13 1.54 -6.22
C ALA A 220 -25.10 1.17 -7.29
N SER A 221 -24.36 2.15 -7.83
CA SER A 221 -23.29 1.91 -8.80
C SER A 221 -22.17 1.04 -8.21
N PHE A 222 -21.82 1.25 -6.94
CA PHE A 222 -20.83 0.40 -6.26
C PHE A 222 -21.32 -1.05 -6.11
N GLU A 223 -22.59 -1.26 -5.77
CA GLU A 223 -23.17 -2.61 -5.64
C GLU A 223 -23.20 -3.34 -7.00
N GLU A 224 -23.46 -2.63 -8.12
CA GLU A 224 -23.34 -3.19 -9.47
C GLU A 224 -21.90 -3.63 -9.79
N LEU A 225 -20.91 -2.81 -9.44
CA LEU A 225 -19.51 -3.17 -9.58
C LEU A 225 -19.15 -4.41 -8.73
N LEU A 226 -19.58 -4.42 -7.47
CA LEU A 226 -19.32 -5.52 -6.53
C LEU A 226 -19.95 -6.84 -6.99
N ALA A 227 -21.18 -6.80 -7.51
CA ALA A 227 -21.89 -7.99 -7.98
C ALA A 227 -21.15 -8.75 -9.07
N ALA A 228 -20.32 -8.06 -9.86
CA ALA A 228 -19.53 -8.64 -10.94
C ALA A 228 -18.01 -8.72 -10.60
N ALA A 229 -17.59 -8.28 -9.42
CA ALA A 229 -16.20 -8.36 -9.00
C ALA A 229 -15.77 -9.78 -8.66
N ASP A 230 -14.53 -10.08 -8.92
CA ASP A 230 -13.85 -11.32 -8.53
C ASP A 230 -12.94 -11.11 -7.34
N VAL A 231 -12.41 -9.91 -7.20
CA VAL A 231 -11.47 -9.52 -6.15
C VAL A 231 -11.87 -8.14 -5.62
N VAL A 232 -11.79 -7.96 -4.30
CA VAL A 232 -11.86 -6.65 -3.64
C VAL A 232 -10.58 -6.46 -2.82
N VAL A 233 -9.88 -5.36 -3.04
CA VAL A 233 -8.67 -5.01 -2.28
C VAL A 233 -8.94 -3.78 -1.44
N THR A 234 -8.65 -3.86 -0.13
CA THR A 234 -8.78 -2.74 0.81
C THR A 234 -7.49 -2.47 1.55
N GLY A 235 -7.17 -1.18 1.78
CA GLY A 235 -5.96 -0.72 2.47
C GLY A 235 -6.25 0.30 3.58
N TYR A 236 -7.49 0.38 4.04
CA TYR A 236 -7.87 1.24 5.16
C TYR A 236 -7.61 0.55 6.51
N ARG A 237 -7.46 1.34 7.58
CA ARG A 237 -7.39 0.78 8.93
C ARG A 237 -8.58 -0.13 9.20
N PRO A 238 -8.42 -1.22 9.96
CA PRO A 238 -9.51 -2.09 10.35
C PRO A 238 -10.71 -1.30 10.92
N GLY A 239 -11.91 -1.69 10.54
CA GLY A 239 -13.15 -1.03 10.94
C GLY A 239 -13.55 0.22 10.14
N ALA A 240 -12.67 0.77 9.30
CA ALA A 240 -12.97 2.02 8.58
C ALA A 240 -14.10 1.90 7.56
N LEU A 241 -14.25 0.74 6.96
CA LEU A 241 -15.24 0.45 5.93
C LEU A 241 -16.49 -0.27 6.46
N ASP A 242 -16.55 -0.64 7.75
CA ASP A 242 -17.62 -1.42 8.35
C ASP A 242 -18.97 -0.70 8.28
N ARG A 243 -18.97 0.63 8.46
CA ARG A 243 -20.16 1.47 8.31
C ARG A 243 -20.80 1.41 6.92
N HIS A 244 -20.04 0.98 5.91
CA HIS A 244 -20.51 0.78 4.55
C HIS A 244 -20.88 -0.68 4.27
N GLY A 245 -20.82 -1.57 5.27
CA GLY A 245 -21.03 -3.01 5.13
C GLY A 245 -19.99 -3.69 4.26
N LEU A 246 -18.73 -3.25 4.33
CA LEU A 246 -17.60 -3.77 3.54
C LEU A 246 -16.62 -4.54 4.43
N THR A 247 -17.12 -5.19 5.49
CA THR A 247 -16.34 -6.20 6.21
C THR A 247 -16.10 -7.41 5.31
N PRO A 248 -15.04 -8.20 5.50
CA PRO A 248 -14.81 -9.42 4.73
C PRO A 248 -16.00 -10.37 4.74
N GLU A 249 -16.64 -10.54 5.88
CA GLU A 249 -17.81 -11.41 6.07
C GLU A 249 -19.02 -10.89 5.28
N ALA A 250 -19.26 -9.58 5.32
CA ALA A 250 -20.36 -8.96 4.58
C ALA A 250 -20.13 -9.01 3.06
N LEU A 251 -18.88 -8.88 2.62
CA LEU A 251 -18.49 -9.05 1.22
C LEU A 251 -18.67 -10.51 0.78
N ALA A 252 -18.20 -11.47 1.59
CA ALA A 252 -18.35 -12.90 1.32
C ALA A 252 -19.82 -13.32 1.20
N ALA A 253 -20.68 -12.82 2.09
CA ALA A 253 -22.11 -13.12 2.06
C ALA A 253 -22.81 -12.57 0.81
N ARG A 254 -22.42 -11.39 0.33
CA ARG A 254 -22.99 -10.75 -0.87
C ARG A 254 -22.46 -11.33 -2.18
N ARG A 255 -21.21 -11.77 -2.17
CA ARG A 255 -20.53 -12.29 -3.36
C ARG A 255 -19.77 -13.58 -3.02
N PRO A 256 -20.44 -14.75 -2.92
CA PRO A 256 -19.78 -16.05 -2.76
C PRO A 256 -18.77 -16.30 -3.89
N GLY A 257 -17.57 -16.76 -3.53
CA GLY A 257 -16.46 -16.92 -4.45
C GLY A 257 -15.63 -15.64 -4.67
N LEU A 258 -15.82 -14.60 -3.85
CA LEU A 258 -14.97 -13.41 -3.86
C LEU A 258 -13.60 -13.71 -3.23
N VAL A 259 -12.55 -13.11 -3.76
CA VAL A 259 -11.25 -12.99 -3.08
C VAL A 259 -11.18 -11.61 -2.44
N VAL A 260 -10.96 -11.55 -1.13
CA VAL A 260 -10.76 -10.29 -0.40
C VAL A 260 -9.29 -10.16 -0.03
N GLY A 261 -8.64 -9.09 -0.49
CA GLY A 261 -7.30 -8.70 -0.10
C GLY A 261 -7.35 -7.53 0.89
N GLN A 262 -6.80 -7.72 2.08
CA GLN A 262 -6.73 -6.66 3.09
C GLN A 262 -5.30 -6.40 3.52
N LEU A 263 -4.92 -5.13 3.56
CA LEU A 263 -3.69 -4.71 4.22
C LEU A 263 -3.98 -3.59 5.23
N SER A 264 -3.12 -3.51 6.23
CA SER A 264 -3.16 -2.44 7.24
C SER A 264 -1.74 -2.15 7.72
N ALA A 265 -1.54 -1.03 8.42
CA ALA A 265 -0.21 -0.71 8.94
C ALA A 265 0.20 -1.66 10.08
N TRP A 266 -0.68 -1.86 11.05
CA TRP A 266 -0.35 -2.54 12.31
C TRP A 266 -0.92 -3.96 12.44
N GLY A 267 -1.76 -4.39 11.51
CA GLY A 267 -2.57 -5.61 11.63
C GLY A 267 -3.94 -5.31 12.26
N ALA A 268 -4.86 -6.30 12.17
CA ALA A 268 -6.19 -6.24 12.79
C ALA A 268 -6.18 -6.90 14.19
N TYR A 269 -5.10 -6.74 14.93
CA TYR A 269 -4.83 -7.39 16.23
C TYR A 269 -3.93 -6.49 17.10
N GLY A 270 -3.85 -6.80 18.39
CA GLY A 270 -3.09 -6.02 19.34
C GLY A 270 -3.72 -4.66 19.66
N PRO A 271 -3.10 -3.86 20.55
CA PRO A 271 -3.67 -2.58 20.98
C PRO A 271 -3.73 -1.51 19.86
N TRP A 272 -2.92 -1.64 18.81
CA TRP A 272 -2.92 -0.73 17.68
C TRP A 272 -3.73 -1.21 16.47
N GLY A 273 -4.47 -2.31 16.60
CA GLY A 273 -5.23 -2.91 15.51
C GLY A 273 -6.23 -1.97 14.82
N GLY A 274 -6.76 -0.97 15.52
CA GLY A 274 -7.63 0.06 14.96
C GLY A 274 -6.93 1.36 14.56
N ARG A 275 -5.60 1.49 14.77
CA ARG A 275 -4.85 2.72 14.49
C ARG A 275 -4.54 2.85 13.00
N ARG A 276 -4.51 4.11 12.51
CA ARG A 276 -3.94 4.44 11.21
C ARG A 276 -2.43 4.35 11.28
N GLY A 277 -1.80 4.08 10.12
CA GLY A 277 -0.36 4.13 9.98
C GLY A 277 0.04 4.29 8.52
N PHE A 278 1.30 4.60 8.31
CA PHE A 278 1.96 4.70 7.02
C PHE A 278 3.34 4.07 7.15
N ASP A 279 3.96 3.71 6.06
CA ASP A 279 5.27 3.07 6.01
C ASP A 279 6.29 3.77 6.93
N SER A 280 6.48 5.08 6.78
CA SER A 280 7.45 5.84 7.57
C SER A 280 7.20 5.83 9.08
N LEU A 281 5.94 5.69 9.51
CA LEU A 281 5.58 5.51 10.93
C LEU A 281 5.90 4.08 11.38
N VAL A 282 5.65 3.10 10.52
CA VAL A 282 5.99 1.69 10.83
C VAL A 282 7.49 1.52 10.94
N GLN A 283 8.28 2.09 10.03
CA GLN A 283 9.75 2.08 10.13
C GLN A 283 10.22 2.67 11.47
N ALA A 284 9.64 3.80 11.89
CA ALA A 284 10.01 4.45 13.14
C ALA A 284 9.63 3.64 14.39
N ALA A 285 8.42 3.07 14.41
CA ALA A 285 7.93 2.31 15.56
C ALA A 285 8.58 0.92 15.68
N CYS A 286 8.86 0.24 14.53
CA CYS A 286 9.33 -1.14 14.50
C CYS A 286 10.86 -1.30 14.61
N GLY A 287 11.60 -0.21 14.88
CA GLY A 287 13.04 -0.26 15.10
C GLY A 287 13.89 0.02 13.85
N ILE A 288 13.32 0.05 12.65
CA ILE A 288 14.08 0.29 11.41
C ILE A 288 14.75 1.67 11.45
N ALA A 289 14.06 2.71 11.91
CA ALA A 289 14.65 4.04 11.99
C ALA A 289 15.81 4.15 12.98
N ALA A 290 15.88 3.27 13.97
CA ALA A 290 17.03 3.16 14.89
C ALA A 290 18.19 2.37 14.26
N ILE A 291 17.89 1.31 13.46
CA ILE A 291 18.89 0.55 12.69
C ILE A 291 19.58 1.46 11.66
N GLU A 292 18.79 2.29 10.96
CA GLU A 292 19.24 3.22 9.93
C GLU A 292 19.76 4.55 10.49
N ALA A 293 19.98 4.64 11.81
CA ALA A 293 20.43 5.89 12.45
C ALA A 293 21.84 6.27 11.98
N GLY A 294 22.06 7.56 11.79
CA GLY A 294 23.39 8.12 11.53
C GLY A 294 24.31 8.09 12.75
N ASP A 295 25.59 8.34 12.55
CA ASP A 295 26.60 8.39 13.61
C ASP A 295 26.31 9.44 14.69
N ASP A 296 25.50 10.45 14.37
CA ASP A 296 24.99 11.48 15.30
C ASP A 296 23.80 11.02 16.14
N GLY A 297 23.37 9.77 16.00
CA GLY A 297 22.21 9.18 16.68
C GLY A 297 20.86 9.74 16.19
N ARG A 298 20.82 10.44 15.06
CA ARG A 298 19.60 10.87 14.43
C ARG A 298 18.94 9.68 13.71
N PRO A 299 17.62 9.44 13.91
CA PRO A 299 16.94 8.35 13.22
C PRO A 299 17.06 8.46 11.70
N GLY A 300 17.33 7.35 11.06
CA GLY A 300 17.34 7.22 9.61
C GLY A 300 16.01 6.66 9.06
N ALA A 301 16.03 6.32 7.80
CA ALA A 301 14.91 5.65 7.12
C ALA A 301 15.47 4.79 5.99
N LEU A 302 14.76 3.74 5.62
CA LEU A 302 15.05 3.00 4.41
C LEU A 302 15.07 3.94 3.19
N PRO A 303 15.87 3.64 2.17
CA PRO A 303 15.95 4.46 0.95
C PRO A 303 14.64 4.50 0.16
N ALA A 304 13.64 3.72 0.56
CA ALA A 304 12.34 3.59 -0.06
C ALA A 304 11.22 3.46 0.97
N GLN A 305 9.95 3.61 0.54
CA GLN A 305 8.79 3.11 1.28
C GLN A 305 8.69 1.59 1.08
N ALA A 306 9.74 0.88 1.52
CA ALA A 306 9.97 -0.52 1.19
C ALA A 306 8.92 -1.47 1.81
N LEU A 307 8.34 -1.09 2.94
CA LEU A 307 7.28 -1.87 3.57
C LEU A 307 5.99 -1.79 2.75
N ASP A 308 5.66 -0.61 2.23
CA ASP A 308 4.51 -0.41 1.33
C ASP A 308 4.68 -1.22 0.04
N HIS A 309 5.79 -1.03 -0.68
CA HIS A 309 6.04 -1.74 -1.93
C HIS A 309 6.09 -3.26 -1.71
N GLY A 310 6.87 -3.73 -0.73
CA GLY A 310 6.97 -5.15 -0.41
C GLY A 310 5.64 -5.78 -0.03
N THR A 311 4.86 -5.12 0.84
CA THR A 311 3.51 -5.60 1.20
C THR A 311 2.58 -5.60 -0.01
N GLY A 312 2.70 -4.62 -0.90
CA GLY A 312 1.92 -4.55 -2.13
C GLY A 312 2.17 -5.74 -3.06
N TYR A 313 3.41 -6.07 -3.34
CA TYR A 313 3.76 -7.24 -4.17
C TYR A 313 3.34 -8.56 -3.49
N LEU A 314 3.53 -8.70 -2.18
CA LEU A 314 3.08 -9.87 -1.42
C LEU A 314 1.55 -10.02 -1.47
N LEU A 315 0.79 -8.91 -1.39
CA LEU A 315 -0.66 -8.95 -1.49
C LEU A 315 -1.12 -9.37 -2.89
N ALA A 316 -0.48 -8.86 -3.95
CA ALA A 316 -0.77 -9.31 -5.31
C ALA A 316 -0.52 -10.81 -5.47
N ALA A 317 0.59 -11.33 -4.94
CA ALA A 317 0.91 -12.75 -4.95
C ALA A 317 -0.14 -13.58 -4.17
N ALA A 318 -0.58 -13.12 -3.00
CA ALA A 318 -1.60 -13.78 -2.20
C ALA A 318 -2.96 -13.83 -2.91
N VAL A 319 -3.37 -12.74 -3.58
CA VAL A 319 -4.60 -12.71 -4.40
C VAL A 319 -4.51 -13.70 -5.56
N LEU A 320 -3.39 -13.73 -6.30
CA LEU A 320 -3.19 -14.68 -7.39
C LEU A 320 -3.19 -16.14 -6.89
N ARG A 321 -2.61 -16.38 -5.72
CA ARG A 321 -2.65 -17.71 -5.08
C ARG A 321 -4.07 -18.11 -4.72
N ALA A 322 -4.86 -17.22 -4.11
CA ALA A 322 -6.26 -17.44 -3.80
C ALA A 322 -7.09 -17.81 -5.05
N VAL A 323 -6.89 -17.08 -6.15
CA VAL A 323 -7.55 -17.37 -7.44
C VAL A 323 -7.13 -18.75 -7.97
N THR A 324 -5.85 -19.12 -7.82
CA THR A 324 -5.37 -20.44 -8.22
C THR A 324 -6.04 -21.54 -7.38
N GLU A 325 -6.16 -21.39 -6.07
CA GLU A 325 -6.86 -22.34 -5.19
C GLU A 325 -8.34 -22.44 -5.52
N GLN A 326 -9.00 -21.31 -5.82
CA GLN A 326 -10.40 -21.31 -6.28
C GLN A 326 -10.62 -22.10 -7.57
N SER A 327 -9.61 -22.18 -8.44
CA SER A 327 -9.74 -22.90 -9.70
C SER A 327 -9.90 -24.41 -9.54
N THR A 328 -9.56 -24.93 -8.37
CA THR A 328 -9.66 -26.36 -8.01
C THR A 328 -10.65 -26.61 -6.88
N GLY A 329 -10.57 -25.84 -5.81
CA GLY A 329 -11.33 -26.05 -4.58
C GLY A 329 -12.54 -25.13 -4.38
N GLY A 330 -12.72 -24.12 -5.22
CA GLY A 330 -13.74 -23.07 -5.00
C GLY A 330 -13.50 -22.29 -3.71
N GLY A 331 -14.54 -21.68 -3.18
CA GLY A 331 -14.52 -20.96 -1.91
C GLY A 331 -14.32 -19.44 -2.02
N THR A 332 -14.65 -18.76 -0.96
CA THR A 332 -14.37 -17.34 -0.73
C THR A 332 -13.11 -17.24 0.11
N HIS A 333 -12.15 -16.44 -0.32
CA HIS A 333 -10.83 -16.37 0.30
C HIS A 333 -10.52 -14.97 0.82
N LEU A 334 -9.75 -14.92 1.91
CA LEU A 334 -9.29 -13.68 2.53
C LEU A 334 -7.77 -13.72 2.73
N ALA A 335 -7.07 -12.84 2.03
CA ALA A 335 -5.66 -12.59 2.22
C ALA A 335 -5.46 -11.37 3.14
N ARG A 336 -4.67 -11.49 4.20
CA ARG A 336 -4.34 -10.39 5.11
C ARG A 336 -2.85 -10.19 5.26
N LEU A 337 -2.43 -8.91 5.19
CA LEU A 337 -1.07 -8.48 5.42
C LEU A 337 -1.03 -7.24 6.32
N ALA A 338 0.14 -7.00 6.93
CA ALA A 338 0.39 -5.80 7.73
C ALA A 338 1.81 -5.29 7.49
N LEU A 339 1.98 -3.97 7.32
CA LEU A 339 3.30 -3.36 7.14
C LEU A 339 4.24 -3.69 8.30
N ALA A 340 3.73 -3.67 9.55
CA ALA A 340 4.52 -4.04 10.72
C ALA A 340 5.01 -5.49 10.67
N ARG A 341 4.25 -6.40 10.04
CA ARG A 341 4.71 -7.78 9.86
C ARG A 341 5.75 -7.90 8.74
N THR A 342 5.59 -7.11 7.68
CA THR A 342 6.61 -6.96 6.63
C THR A 342 7.91 -6.39 7.21
N ALA A 343 7.82 -5.39 8.10
CA ALA A 343 8.98 -4.86 8.82
C ALA A 343 9.69 -5.94 9.64
N ALA A 344 8.95 -6.74 10.41
CA ALA A 344 9.53 -7.83 11.19
C ALA A 344 10.15 -8.93 10.32
N TRP A 345 9.59 -9.18 9.12
CA TRP A 345 10.19 -10.09 8.16
C TRP A 345 11.48 -9.52 7.57
N LEU A 346 11.50 -8.24 7.20
CA LEU A 346 12.67 -7.57 6.66
C LEU A 346 13.84 -7.57 7.66
N THR A 347 13.57 -7.27 8.92
CA THR A 347 14.61 -7.13 9.95
C THR A 347 15.08 -8.45 10.56
N GLY A 348 14.30 -9.52 10.47
CA GLY A 348 14.63 -10.78 11.15
C GLY A 348 14.43 -12.04 10.32
N GLY A 349 13.83 -11.94 9.12
CA GLY A 349 13.48 -13.08 8.27
C GLY A 349 14.18 -13.11 6.91
N VAL A 350 14.95 -12.07 6.59
CA VAL A 350 15.72 -11.98 5.33
C VAL A 350 17.21 -11.97 5.68
N THR A 351 17.97 -12.91 5.13
CA THR A 351 19.42 -12.91 5.23
C THR A 351 19.96 -12.32 3.93
N PRO A 352 20.66 -11.18 3.96
CA PRO A 352 21.28 -10.61 2.78
C PRO A 352 22.33 -11.59 2.22
N ASP A 353 22.43 -11.69 0.89
CA ASP A 353 23.55 -12.36 0.25
C ASP A 353 24.75 -11.41 0.21
N PRO A 354 25.85 -11.69 0.94
CA PRO A 354 27.00 -10.80 0.98
C PRO A 354 27.79 -10.76 -0.34
N GLY A 355 27.52 -11.67 -1.28
CA GLY A 355 28.23 -11.74 -2.58
C GLY A 355 27.63 -10.84 -3.66
N GLU A 356 26.38 -10.37 -3.48
CA GLU A 356 25.66 -9.59 -4.48
C GLU A 356 25.68 -8.07 -4.23
N ALA A 357 26.45 -7.59 -3.28
CA ALA A 357 26.59 -6.16 -3.03
C ALA A 357 27.28 -5.44 -4.20
N SER A 358 26.53 -5.23 -5.24
CA SER A 358 26.26 -3.99 -5.94
C SER A 358 27.41 -3.28 -6.63
N GLY A 359 27.35 -3.29 -7.94
CA GLY A 359 27.81 -2.20 -8.79
C GLY A 359 26.97 -0.92 -8.60
N ALA A 360 27.40 0.19 -9.18
CA ALA A 360 26.64 1.41 -9.21
C ALA A 360 25.26 1.17 -9.85
N TYR A 361 24.21 1.59 -9.17
CA TYR A 361 22.83 1.48 -9.64
C TYR A 361 22.41 2.78 -10.33
N GLU A 362 21.99 2.65 -11.60
CA GLU A 362 21.49 3.77 -12.40
C GLU A 362 20.07 3.44 -12.87
N PRO A 363 19.03 4.16 -12.39
CA PRO A 363 17.64 3.80 -12.67
C PRO A 363 17.23 3.94 -14.14
N GLY A 364 18.03 4.62 -14.97
CA GLY A 364 17.70 4.94 -16.35
C GLY A 364 17.26 3.76 -17.21
N GLU A 365 17.87 2.59 -17.00
CA GLU A 365 17.57 1.37 -17.76
C GLU A 365 16.16 0.81 -17.52
N TRP A 366 15.59 1.10 -16.35
CA TRP A 366 14.26 0.62 -15.95
C TRP A 366 13.18 1.70 -15.99
N LEU A 367 13.53 2.88 -16.49
CA LEU A 367 12.57 3.95 -16.73
C LEU A 367 12.09 3.94 -18.19
N THR A 368 10.88 4.43 -18.39
CA THR A 368 10.35 4.72 -19.72
C THR A 368 9.59 6.03 -19.71
N GLU A 369 9.43 6.65 -20.88
CA GLU A 369 8.70 7.89 -21.03
C GLU A 369 7.73 7.77 -22.19
N VAL A 370 6.47 8.16 -21.97
CA VAL A 370 5.40 8.06 -22.96
C VAL A 370 4.45 9.25 -22.87
N GLU A 371 3.83 9.62 -23.97
CA GLU A 371 2.71 10.55 -24.00
C GLU A 371 1.42 9.82 -23.61
N GLY A 372 0.63 10.42 -22.71
CA GLY A 372 -0.60 9.86 -22.21
C GLY A 372 -1.63 10.89 -21.78
N PRO A 373 -2.75 10.46 -21.19
CA PRO A 373 -3.84 11.35 -20.78
C PRO A 373 -3.43 12.42 -19.75
N LEU A 374 -2.34 12.21 -19.02
CA LEU A 374 -1.81 13.15 -18.03
C LEU A 374 -0.71 14.08 -18.56
N GLY A 375 -0.35 13.97 -19.84
CA GLY A 375 0.81 14.60 -20.46
C GLY A 375 1.95 13.60 -20.68
N ARG A 376 3.17 14.08 -20.77
CA ARG A 376 4.36 13.25 -20.93
C ARG A 376 4.77 12.68 -19.57
N VAL A 377 4.67 11.34 -19.44
CA VAL A 377 4.89 10.62 -18.18
C VAL A 377 6.15 9.79 -18.28
N ARG A 378 7.14 10.08 -17.43
CA ARG A 378 8.32 9.24 -17.20
C ARG A 378 8.11 8.46 -15.91
N TYR A 379 8.25 7.15 -15.97
CA TYR A 379 7.94 6.25 -14.85
C TYR A 379 8.83 5.01 -14.81
N ALA A 380 8.85 4.35 -13.64
CA ALA A 380 9.52 3.08 -13.44
C ALA A 380 8.67 1.94 -14.03
N ARG A 381 9.26 1.11 -14.88
CA ARG A 381 8.63 -0.13 -15.36
C ARG A 381 8.42 -1.10 -14.21
N SER A 382 7.50 -2.04 -14.36
CA SER A 382 7.29 -3.09 -13.36
C SER A 382 8.51 -4.02 -13.28
N PRO A 383 8.93 -4.45 -12.06
CA PRO A 383 9.98 -5.43 -11.88
C PRO A 383 9.49 -6.88 -12.11
N VAL A 384 8.19 -7.07 -12.35
CA VAL A 384 7.61 -8.41 -12.58
C VAL A 384 7.96 -8.90 -13.98
N ALA A 385 8.85 -9.88 -14.06
CA ALA A 385 9.32 -10.45 -15.32
C ALA A 385 9.24 -12.00 -15.30
N TYR A 386 8.64 -12.57 -16.34
CA TYR A 386 8.60 -14.00 -16.55
C TYR A 386 8.42 -14.30 -18.06
N GLU A 387 8.77 -15.52 -18.48
CA GLU A 387 8.68 -15.94 -19.88
C GLU A 387 7.25 -15.79 -20.43
N GLY A 388 7.10 -15.00 -21.51
CA GLY A 388 5.78 -14.68 -22.10
C GLY A 388 4.95 -13.69 -21.28
N GLY A 389 5.53 -13.06 -20.27
CA GLY A 389 4.89 -12.01 -19.47
C GLY A 389 4.76 -10.67 -20.22
N PRO A 390 3.90 -9.76 -19.73
CA PRO A 390 3.77 -8.42 -20.31
C PRO A 390 5.03 -7.59 -20.04
N ALA A 391 5.43 -6.81 -21.02
CA ALA A 391 6.56 -5.88 -20.88
C ALA A 391 6.18 -4.60 -20.11
N ASP A 392 4.91 -4.20 -20.21
CA ASP A 392 4.40 -2.97 -19.58
C ASP A 392 2.87 -3.04 -19.42
N TRP A 393 2.29 -2.03 -18.76
CA TRP A 393 0.84 -1.92 -18.58
C TRP A 393 0.14 -1.60 -19.90
N ALA A 394 -1.00 -2.26 -20.13
CA ALA A 394 -1.82 -2.03 -21.32
C ALA A 394 -2.52 -0.66 -21.34
N ARG A 395 -2.56 0.04 -20.20
CA ARG A 395 -3.21 1.35 -20.06
C ARG A 395 -2.35 2.27 -19.21
N LEU A 396 -2.17 3.50 -19.68
CA LEU A 396 -1.58 4.59 -18.92
C LEU A 396 -2.60 5.19 -17.91
N PRO A 397 -2.13 5.83 -16.83
CA PRO A 397 -3.02 6.49 -15.89
C PRO A 397 -3.78 7.65 -16.59
N GLY A 398 -5.09 7.69 -16.36
CA GLY A 398 -5.95 8.81 -16.75
C GLY A 398 -6.16 9.81 -15.60
N PRO A 399 -6.95 10.87 -15.80
CA PRO A 399 -7.32 11.77 -14.73
C PRO A 399 -8.07 11.04 -13.60
N TRP A 400 -7.87 11.49 -12.36
CA TRP A 400 -8.52 10.93 -11.18
C TRP A 400 -10.04 11.01 -11.28
N GLY A 401 -10.72 9.88 -11.09
CA GLY A 401 -12.18 9.79 -11.08
C GLY A 401 -12.86 9.98 -12.44
N ALA A 402 -12.13 9.95 -13.55
CA ALA A 402 -12.68 10.26 -14.88
C ALA A 402 -13.45 9.10 -15.53
N ASP A 403 -13.31 7.88 -15.05
CA ASP A 403 -13.98 6.73 -15.65
C ASP A 403 -15.38 6.52 -15.07
N ALA A 404 -16.32 6.09 -15.93
CA ALA A 404 -17.65 5.68 -15.48
C ALA A 404 -17.56 4.43 -14.56
N PRO A 405 -18.39 4.36 -13.50
CA PRO A 405 -18.39 3.24 -12.55
C PRO A 405 -19.06 1.99 -13.14
N ARG A 406 -18.44 1.41 -14.14
CA ARG A 406 -18.91 0.17 -14.81
C ARG A 406 -17.71 -0.61 -15.35
N TRP A 407 -17.84 -1.93 -15.41
CA TRP A 407 -16.89 -2.80 -16.08
C TRP A 407 -16.91 -2.58 -17.60
N GLY A 408 -15.79 -2.85 -18.28
CA GLY A 408 -15.66 -2.77 -19.75
C GLY A 408 -16.24 -3.99 -20.47
#